data_ab5ecc099156d95eb451e15859466270
#
_entry.id   ab5ecc099156d95eb451e15859466270
#
_cell.length_a   1.000
_cell.length_b   1.000
_cell.length_c   1.000
_cell.angle_alpha   90.00
_cell.angle_beta   90.00
_cell.angle_gamma   90.00
#
_symmetry.space_group_name_H-M   'P 1'
#
loop_
_entity.id
_entity.type
_entity.pdbx_description
1 polymer ?
#
loop_
_entity_poly.entity_id
_entity_poly.type
_entity_poly.pdbx_seq_one_letter_code
_entity_poly.pdbx_strand_id
1 'polypeptide(L)'
;MIFNRYLPRMTCMMTLATLLAGCKLPGIHLLGDDEPAMTLAGDESQNVFFFTSDSSFETDIGLVGGSEYRLSITIFSNWADSYIAENENQEALNEREFSNKLMPVALLGATRSSRSHQWFELMIRQSRCPRESLLGVSDLSYDEDSRSYRFTVNCSGELTLYVNDTFGFYGNNMGAANIALTRLN
;
A
#
# COMPACT_ATOMS: atom_id res chain seq x y z
N MET A 1 -22.53 58.16 -50.09
CA MET A 1 -23.29 56.87 -49.94
C MET A 1 -22.62 56.13 -48.80
N ILE A 2 -23.25 56.13 -47.63
CA ILE A 2 -22.71 55.58 -46.42
C ILE A 2 -23.55 54.30 -46.11
N PHE A 3 -22.93 53.14 -46.19
CA PHE A 3 -23.58 51.90 -45.76
C PHE A 3 -23.14 51.55 -44.34
N ASN A 4 -24.06 51.72 -43.42
CA ASN A 4 -23.97 51.34 -42.04
C ASN A 4 -24.37 49.84 -41.90
N ARG A 5 -23.43 48.97 -41.52
CA ARG A 5 -23.75 47.56 -41.23
C ARG A 5 -23.69 47.36 -39.70
N TYR A 6 -24.84 47.22 -39.12
CA TYR A 6 -25.03 46.74 -37.78
C TYR A 6 -24.73 45.25 -37.72
N LEU A 7 -23.74 44.84 -36.89
CA LEU A 7 -23.59 43.45 -36.47
C LEU A 7 -24.35 43.24 -35.15
N PRO A 8 -25.21 42.23 -35.05
CA PRO A 8 -25.79 41.90 -33.76
C PRO A 8 -24.76 41.23 -32.87
N ARG A 9 -24.61 41.76 -31.68
CA ARG A 9 -23.90 41.12 -30.57
C ARG A 9 -24.66 39.89 -30.16
N MET A 10 -24.18 38.70 -30.55
CA MET A 10 -24.61 37.41 -30.03
C MET A 10 -23.97 37.20 -28.69
N THR A 11 -24.72 37.38 -27.65
CA THR A 11 -24.36 37.08 -26.27
C THR A 11 -24.38 35.54 -26.13
N CYS A 12 -23.21 34.93 -26.28
CA CYS A 12 -23.03 33.52 -25.96
C CYS A 12 -22.83 33.39 -24.44
N MET A 13 -23.94 33.23 -23.73
CA MET A 13 -23.97 32.82 -22.34
C MET A 13 -23.74 31.32 -22.31
N MET A 14 -22.48 30.91 -22.38
CA MET A 14 -22.10 29.51 -22.20
C MET A 14 -22.10 29.19 -20.71
N THR A 15 -23.10 28.41 -20.31
CA THR A 15 -23.19 27.69 -19.05
C THR A 15 -21.98 26.78 -18.88
N LEU A 16 -21.02 27.22 -18.07
CA LEU A 16 -19.83 26.47 -17.69
C LEU A 16 -20.11 25.63 -16.44
N ALA A 17 -21.05 24.73 -16.54
CA ALA A 17 -21.46 23.91 -15.39
C ALA A 17 -21.85 22.48 -15.80
N THR A 18 -21.02 21.73 -16.52
CA THR A 18 -21.15 20.26 -16.58
C THR A 18 -19.98 19.61 -17.36
N LEU A 19 -18.74 19.76 -16.93
CA LEU A 19 -17.63 18.96 -17.45
C LEU A 19 -16.52 18.75 -16.41
N LEU A 20 -16.90 18.46 -15.16
CA LEU A 20 -15.98 17.99 -14.12
C LEU A 20 -16.28 16.56 -13.69
N ALA A 21 -16.93 15.78 -14.52
CA ALA A 21 -17.08 14.36 -14.29
C ALA A 21 -16.08 13.61 -15.16
N GLY A 22 -14.98 13.11 -14.58
CA GLY A 22 -14.31 11.94 -15.09
C GLY A 22 -12.95 12.07 -15.78
N CYS A 23 -12.07 12.96 -15.37
CA CYS A 23 -10.64 12.76 -15.65
C CYS A 23 -9.87 12.68 -14.34
N LYS A 24 -9.70 11.48 -13.79
CA LYS A 24 -8.62 11.23 -12.83
C LYS A 24 -7.31 11.39 -13.60
N LEU A 25 -6.66 12.53 -13.42
CA LEU A 25 -5.26 12.69 -13.84
C LEU A 25 -4.40 11.85 -12.89
N PRO A 26 -3.57 10.92 -13.38
CA PRO A 26 -2.67 10.19 -12.50
C PRO A 26 -1.71 11.18 -11.84
N GLY A 27 -1.72 11.23 -10.51
CA GLY A 27 -0.76 11.98 -9.69
C GLY A 27 -1.21 13.30 -9.08
N ILE A 28 -2.48 13.72 -9.20
CA ILE A 28 -3.00 14.85 -8.43
C ILE A 28 -4.04 14.33 -7.44
N HIS A 29 -3.60 13.97 -6.24
CA HIS A 29 -4.49 13.82 -5.09
C HIS A 29 -4.94 15.23 -4.68
N LEU A 30 -6.08 15.67 -5.20
CA LEU A 30 -6.83 16.74 -4.55
C LEU A 30 -7.31 16.14 -3.22
N LEU A 31 -7.05 16.86 -2.12
CA LEU A 31 -7.48 16.53 -0.75
C LEU A 31 -9.00 16.24 -0.71
N GLY A 32 -9.39 15.06 -1.10
CA GLY A 32 -10.68 14.46 -0.91
C GLY A 32 -10.48 13.28 0.04
N ASP A 33 -11.38 13.05 0.95
CA ASP A 33 -11.40 11.84 1.77
C ASP A 33 -11.42 10.64 0.83
N ASP A 34 -10.25 10.04 0.57
CA ASP A 34 -10.15 8.78 -0.20
C ASP A 34 -10.79 7.69 0.66
N GLU A 35 -12.09 7.53 0.49
CA GLU A 35 -12.80 6.38 1.05
C GLU A 35 -12.32 5.15 0.27
N PRO A 36 -11.94 4.06 0.98
CA PRO A 36 -11.54 2.83 0.33
C PRO A 36 -12.68 2.32 -0.56
N ALA A 37 -12.34 1.74 -1.71
CA ALA A 37 -13.34 1.26 -2.66
C ALA A 37 -14.21 0.14 -2.09
N MET A 38 -13.68 -0.61 -1.10
CA MET A 38 -14.33 -1.78 -0.52
C MET A 38 -14.07 -1.89 0.99
N THR A 39 -15.09 -2.32 1.74
CA THR A 39 -14.95 -2.77 3.13
C THR A 39 -15.47 -4.19 3.24
N LEU A 40 -14.66 -5.12 3.76
CA LEU A 40 -15.03 -6.52 3.89
C LEU A 40 -16.11 -6.72 4.96
N ALA A 41 -17.10 -7.54 4.65
CA ALA A 41 -18.03 -8.09 5.66
C ALA A 41 -17.34 -9.15 6.53
N GLY A 42 -17.97 -9.57 7.64
CA GLY A 42 -17.46 -10.68 8.45
C GLY A 42 -17.34 -11.95 7.62
N ASP A 43 -16.22 -12.66 7.77
CA ASP A 43 -15.81 -13.86 7.01
C ASP A 43 -15.58 -13.63 5.50
N GLU A 44 -15.66 -12.40 5.03
CA GLU A 44 -15.33 -12.06 3.64
C GLU A 44 -13.80 -11.97 3.45
N SER A 45 -13.35 -12.46 2.29
CA SER A 45 -11.93 -12.44 1.89
C SER A 45 -11.74 -11.72 0.57
N GLN A 46 -10.68 -10.93 0.49
CA GLN A 46 -10.21 -10.30 -0.74
C GLN A 46 -8.74 -10.60 -0.97
N ASN A 47 -8.37 -10.82 -2.24
CA ASN A 47 -7.00 -11.02 -2.66
C ASN A 47 -6.47 -9.75 -3.33
N VAL A 48 -5.22 -9.40 -3.01
CA VAL A 48 -4.47 -8.35 -3.68
C VAL A 48 -3.15 -8.90 -4.19
N PHE A 49 -2.71 -8.39 -5.33
CA PHE A 49 -1.43 -8.76 -5.92
C PHE A 49 -0.40 -7.70 -5.59
N PHE A 50 0.56 -8.06 -4.76
CA PHE A 50 1.56 -7.14 -4.20
C PHE A 50 2.93 -7.32 -4.86
N PHE A 51 3.62 -6.21 -5.14
CA PHE A 51 4.99 -6.20 -5.63
C PHE A 51 5.89 -5.52 -4.61
N THR A 52 7.05 -6.13 -4.30
CA THR A 52 8.01 -5.58 -3.33
C THR A 52 8.66 -4.26 -3.79
N SER A 53 8.60 -3.95 -5.07
CA SER A 53 9.02 -2.66 -5.64
C SER A 53 8.05 -1.50 -5.36
N ASP A 54 6.88 -1.78 -4.78
CA ASP A 54 5.90 -0.76 -4.45
C ASP A 54 6.19 -0.17 -3.07
N SER A 55 6.48 1.12 -3.00
CA SER A 55 6.82 1.79 -1.74
C SER A 55 5.60 2.15 -0.88
N SER A 56 4.40 2.04 -1.44
CA SER A 56 3.13 2.33 -0.76
C SER A 56 1.97 1.79 -1.60
N PHE A 57 1.79 0.47 -1.59
CA PHE A 57 0.72 -0.18 -2.31
C PHE A 57 -0.61 0.01 -1.57
N GLU A 58 -1.49 0.82 -2.14
CA GLU A 58 -2.86 1.04 -1.68
C GLU A 58 -3.74 -0.09 -2.21
N THR A 59 -4.42 -0.80 -1.29
CA THR A 59 -5.14 -2.04 -1.65
C THR A 59 -6.58 -1.83 -2.07
N ASP A 60 -7.10 -0.61 -1.96
CA ASP A 60 -8.53 -0.28 -2.08
C ASP A 60 -9.42 -0.99 -1.02
N ILE A 61 -8.83 -1.64 0.00
CA ILE A 61 -9.56 -2.31 1.07
C ILE A 61 -9.56 -1.46 2.33
N GLY A 62 -10.76 -1.06 2.77
CA GLY A 62 -10.97 -0.38 4.03
C GLY A 62 -10.98 -1.34 5.22
N LEU A 63 -10.10 -1.10 6.19
CA LEU A 63 -10.11 -1.78 7.47
C LEU A 63 -11.00 -1.04 8.46
N VAL A 64 -11.71 -1.80 9.30
CA VAL A 64 -12.61 -1.27 10.32
C VAL A 64 -11.95 -1.34 11.69
N GLY A 65 -11.81 -0.20 12.37
CA GLY A 65 -11.23 -0.15 13.71
C GLY A 65 -11.93 -1.08 14.70
N GLY A 66 -11.17 -1.81 15.48
CA GLY A 66 -11.65 -2.82 16.43
C GLY A 66 -11.93 -4.20 15.82
N SER A 67 -11.88 -4.33 14.48
CA SER A 67 -12.05 -5.64 13.84
C SER A 67 -10.77 -6.44 13.80
N GLU A 68 -10.90 -7.76 13.79
CA GLU A 68 -9.81 -8.72 13.62
C GLU A 68 -9.74 -9.17 12.17
N TYR A 69 -8.52 -9.26 11.66
CA TYR A 69 -8.23 -9.70 10.29
C TYR A 69 -7.21 -10.82 10.29
N ARG A 70 -7.35 -11.69 9.29
CA ARG A 70 -6.38 -12.72 8.93
C ARG A 70 -5.70 -12.33 7.62
N LEU A 71 -4.37 -12.42 7.59
CA LEU A 71 -3.53 -12.15 6.44
C LEU A 71 -2.81 -13.44 6.04
N SER A 72 -3.07 -13.93 4.83
CA SER A 72 -2.37 -15.09 4.25
C SER A 72 -1.53 -14.63 3.08
N ILE A 73 -0.25 -15.02 3.04
CA ILE A 73 0.72 -14.56 2.05
C ILE A 73 1.18 -15.76 1.23
N THR A 74 1.09 -15.66 -0.09
CA THR A 74 1.60 -16.66 -1.03
C THR A 74 2.58 -16.00 -1.99
N ILE A 75 3.86 -16.29 -1.83
CA ILE A 75 4.93 -15.74 -2.65
C ILE A 75 4.95 -16.47 -4.00
N PHE A 76 4.91 -15.73 -5.11
CA PHE A 76 4.96 -16.28 -6.47
C PHE A 76 6.33 -16.21 -7.11
N SER A 77 7.13 -15.24 -6.72
CA SER A 77 8.49 -15.08 -7.24
C SER A 77 9.43 -14.73 -6.11
N ASN A 78 10.69 -15.15 -6.24
CA ASN A 78 11.70 -14.88 -5.23
C ASN A 78 11.77 -13.40 -4.92
N TRP A 79 11.73 -13.09 -3.64
CA TRP A 79 11.95 -11.73 -3.16
C TRP A 79 13.45 -11.44 -3.11
N ALA A 80 13.81 -10.22 -3.48
CA ALA A 80 15.18 -9.76 -3.38
C ALA A 80 15.24 -8.23 -3.24
N ASP A 81 16.18 -7.75 -2.41
CA ASP A 81 16.62 -6.37 -2.35
C ASP A 81 17.94 -6.26 -3.11
N SER A 82 17.88 -5.76 -4.34
CA SER A 82 19.03 -5.73 -5.24
C SER A 82 19.63 -7.14 -5.44
N TYR A 83 20.82 -7.40 -4.86
CA TYR A 83 21.50 -8.70 -4.93
C TYR A 83 21.24 -9.59 -3.68
N ILE A 84 20.55 -9.09 -2.65
CA ILE A 84 20.23 -9.86 -1.46
C ILE A 84 18.94 -10.63 -1.74
N ALA A 85 19.05 -11.93 -1.98
CA ALA A 85 17.92 -12.83 -2.25
C ALA A 85 17.74 -13.91 -1.17
N GLU A 86 18.65 -13.96 -0.19
CA GLU A 86 18.66 -14.92 0.90
C GLU A 86 18.90 -14.21 2.23
N ASN A 87 18.34 -14.76 3.31
CA ASN A 87 18.59 -14.30 4.67
C ASN A 87 19.94 -14.84 5.21
N GLU A 88 20.26 -14.58 6.48
CA GLU A 88 21.50 -15.01 7.14
C GLU A 88 21.62 -16.53 7.26
N ASN A 89 20.52 -17.26 7.13
CA ASN A 89 20.48 -18.72 7.17
C ASN A 89 20.59 -19.35 5.77
N GLN A 90 20.81 -18.56 4.72
CA GLN A 90 20.82 -18.99 3.31
C GLN A 90 19.44 -19.52 2.84
N GLU A 91 18.36 -19.01 3.43
CA GLU A 91 17.00 -19.27 3.03
C GLU A 91 16.52 -18.13 2.12
N ALA A 92 15.70 -18.45 1.12
CA ALA A 92 15.09 -17.43 0.25
C ALA A 92 14.32 -16.39 1.07
N LEU A 93 14.44 -15.11 0.68
CA LEU A 93 13.68 -14.04 1.33
C LEU A 93 12.18 -14.28 1.22
N ASN A 94 11.50 -13.95 2.29
CA ASN A 94 10.04 -14.03 2.43
C ASN A 94 9.50 -12.76 3.09
N GLU A 95 8.28 -12.78 3.58
CA GLU A 95 7.63 -11.64 4.21
C GLU A 95 8.20 -11.24 5.58
N ARG A 96 9.11 -12.05 6.16
CA ARG A 96 9.56 -11.84 7.54
C ARG A 96 10.77 -10.95 7.66
N GLU A 97 11.77 -11.02 6.78
CA GLU A 97 12.91 -10.10 6.87
C GLU A 97 14.30 -10.70 6.63
N PHE A 98 15.27 -9.78 6.62
CA PHE A 98 16.68 -10.09 6.86
C PHE A 98 17.33 -9.03 7.76
N SER A 99 18.40 -9.39 8.46
CA SER A 99 19.03 -8.48 9.40
C SER A 99 19.98 -7.49 8.71
N ASN A 100 20.27 -6.41 9.44
CA ASN A 100 21.23 -5.38 8.97
C ASN A 100 22.65 -5.92 8.66
N LYS A 101 22.95 -7.18 9.05
CA LYS A 101 24.27 -7.80 8.79
C LYS A 101 24.52 -8.05 7.32
N LEU A 102 23.47 -8.26 6.53
CA LEU A 102 23.59 -8.48 5.09
C LEU A 102 23.76 -7.19 4.30
N MET A 103 23.48 -6.04 4.90
CA MET A 103 23.63 -4.76 4.24
C MET A 103 25.12 -4.40 4.06
N PRO A 104 25.50 -3.85 2.89
CA PRO A 104 26.90 -3.52 2.60
C PRO A 104 27.50 -2.49 3.55
N VAL A 105 26.65 -1.66 4.18
CA VAL A 105 27.05 -0.65 5.16
C VAL A 105 26.08 -0.65 6.31
N ALA A 106 26.54 -0.94 7.52
CA ALA A 106 25.71 -1.01 8.72
C ALA A 106 24.89 0.29 8.98
N LEU A 107 25.40 1.45 8.54
CA LEU A 107 24.75 2.74 8.71
C LEU A 107 23.43 2.85 7.92
N LEU A 108 23.26 2.05 6.87
CA LEU A 108 22.01 2.01 6.09
C LEU A 108 20.81 1.60 6.93
N GLY A 109 21.00 0.84 8.02
CA GLY A 109 19.92 0.50 8.95
C GLY A 109 19.16 1.71 9.51
N ALA A 110 19.79 2.89 9.52
CA ALA A 110 19.14 4.11 9.96
C ALA A 110 18.20 4.75 8.91
N THR A 111 18.27 4.31 7.66
CA THR A 111 17.51 4.87 6.53
C THR A 111 16.23 4.09 6.22
N ARG A 112 16.00 2.95 6.88
CA ARG A 112 14.77 2.17 6.75
C ARG A 112 13.53 3.02 7.06
N SER A 113 12.44 2.74 6.40
CA SER A 113 11.13 3.37 6.63
C SER A 113 10.66 3.18 8.08
N SER A 114 10.88 1.99 8.65
CA SER A 114 10.69 1.69 10.07
C SER A 114 11.98 1.16 10.69
N ARG A 115 12.49 1.86 11.73
CA ARG A 115 13.72 1.45 12.43
C ARG A 115 13.49 0.34 13.46
N SER A 116 12.26 0.13 13.88
CA SER A 116 11.88 -0.93 14.82
C SER A 116 11.71 -2.30 14.15
N HIS A 117 11.62 -2.35 12.83
CA HIS A 117 11.44 -3.56 12.05
C HIS A 117 12.69 -3.87 11.23
N GLN A 118 12.80 -5.12 10.77
CA GLN A 118 13.94 -5.57 9.99
C GLN A 118 13.87 -5.08 8.53
N TRP A 119 14.94 -5.31 7.77
CA TRP A 119 14.95 -5.05 6.35
C TRP A 119 14.00 -5.99 5.62
N PHE A 120 13.30 -5.46 4.63
CA PHE A 120 12.43 -6.21 3.71
C PHE A 120 11.24 -6.92 4.36
N GLU A 121 10.99 -6.65 5.62
CA GLU A 121 9.79 -7.12 6.32
C GLU A 121 8.54 -6.51 5.70
N LEU A 122 7.50 -7.32 5.48
CA LEU A 122 6.23 -6.80 5.01
C LEU A 122 5.57 -5.93 6.09
N MET A 123 5.31 -4.69 5.73
CA MET A 123 4.71 -3.68 6.57
C MET A 123 3.25 -3.46 6.21
N ILE A 124 2.46 -3.19 7.23
CA ILE A 124 1.02 -2.94 7.18
C ILE A 124 0.75 -1.61 7.85
N ARG A 125 -0.08 -0.77 7.25
CA ARG A 125 -0.58 0.46 7.90
C ARG A 125 -1.95 0.83 7.36
N GLN A 126 -2.67 1.72 8.08
CA GLN A 126 -3.91 2.30 7.62
C GLN A 126 -3.70 3.77 7.23
N SER A 127 -4.32 4.20 6.14
CA SER A 127 -4.13 5.54 5.57
C SER A 127 -4.48 6.68 6.54
N ARG A 128 -5.52 6.53 7.36
CA ARG A 128 -6.00 7.58 8.28
C ARG A 128 -5.19 7.71 9.58
N CYS A 129 -4.46 6.67 9.97
CA CYS A 129 -3.64 6.65 11.18
C CYS A 129 -2.28 5.97 10.96
N PRO A 130 -1.47 6.45 10.01
CA PRO A 130 -0.32 5.71 9.49
C PRO A 130 0.78 5.45 10.50
N ARG A 131 0.84 6.20 11.60
CA ARG A 131 1.84 5.99 12.67
C ARG A 131 1.35 5.00 13.71
N GLU A 132 0.11 5.14 14.15
CA GLU A 132 -0.52 4.34 15.20
C GLU A 132 -0.89 2.93 14.71
N SER A 133 -1.03 2.77 13.39
CA SER A 133 -1.41 1.51 12.75
C SER A 133 -0.24 0.77 12.09
N LEU A 134 0.97 1.31 12.18
CA LEU A 134 2.15 0.70 11.57
C LEU A 134 2.51 -0.60 12.30
N LEU A 135 2.46 -1.70 11.57
CA LEU A 135 2.84 -3.03 12.02
C LEU A 135 3.74 -3.69 10.97
N GLY A 136 4.73 -4.45 11.43
CA GLY A 136 5.39 -5.45 10.60
C GLY A 136 4.75 -6.82 10.80
N VAL A 137 4.97 -7.76 9.91
CA VAL A 137 4.47 -9.13 10.13
C VAL A 137 5.04 -9.77 11.39
N SER A 138 6.18 -9.32 11.89
CA SER A 138 6.76 -9.77 13.16
C SER A 138 5.95 -9.34 14.39
N ASP A 139 5.12 -8.29 14.27
CA ASP A 139 4.21 -7.84 15.34
C ASP A 139 2.92 -8.65 15.40
N LEU A 140 2.64 -9.45 14.38
CA LEU A 140 1.38 -10.17 14.22
C LEU A 140 1.43 -11.56 14.87
N SER A 141 0.28 -12.06 15.29
CA SER A 141 0.16 -13.43 15.76
C SER A 141 0.16 -14.40 14.57
N TYR A 142 1.16 -15.28 14.49
CA TYR A 142 1.22 -16.29 13.44
C TYR A 142 0.52 -17.58 13.87
N ASP A 143 -0.32 -18.12 13.00
CA ASP A 143 -1.03 -19.38 13.15
C ASP A 143 -0.40 -20.41 12.20
N GLU A 144 0.29 -21.41 12.76
CA GLU A 144 1.00 -22.45 12.01
C GLU A 144 0.05 -23.36 11.23
N ASP A 145 -1.14 -23.65 11.76
CA ASP A 145 -2.10 -24.54 11.14
C ASP A 145 -2.68 -23.95 9.85
N SER A 146 -3.05 -22.66 9.90
CA SER A 146 -3.58 -21.94 8.75
C SER A 146 -2.51 -21.24 7.92
N ARG A 147 -1.25 -21.21 8.38
CA ARG A 147 -0.13 -20.48 7.78
C ARG A 147 -0.49 -19.02 7.48
N SER A 148 -1.03 -18.35 8.47
CA SER A 148 -1.53 -17.00 8.33
C SER A 148 -1.24 -16.15 9.56
N TYR A 149 -1.27 -14.85 9.38
CA TYR A 149 -1.11 -13.87 10.44
C TYR A 149 -2.46 -13.33 10.87
N ARG A 150 -2.59 -12.99 12.16
CA ARG A 150 -3.78 -12.32 12.71
C ARG A 150 -3.40 -11.01 13.35
N PHE A 151 -4.25 -10.01 13.19
CA PHE A 151 -4.09 -8.71 13.81
C PHE A 151 -5.42 -8.02 14.05
N THR A 152 -5.47 -7.20 15.10
CA THR A 152 -6.61 -6.34 15.39
C THR A 152 -6.29 -4.93 14.92
N VAL A 153 -7.21 -4.29 14.24
CA VAL A 153 -7.06 -2.96 13.68
C VAL A 153 -7.37 -1.90 14.72
N ASN A 154 -6.45 -0.98 14.97
CA ASN A 154 -6.62 0.07 15.98
C ASN A 154 -7.49 1.25 15.49
N CYS A 155 -7.49 1.52 14.20
CA CYS A 155 -8.29 2.59 13.58
C CYS A 155 -8.82 2.17 12.22
N SER A 156 -9.85 2.83 11.73
CA SER A 156 -10.35 2.61 10.37
C SER A 156 -9.52 3.37 9.35
N GLY A 157 -9.34 2.80 8.17
CA GLY A 157 -8.62 3.40 7.05
C GLY A 157 -8.30 2.38 6.00
N GLU A 158 -7.86 2.82 4.83
CA GLU A 158 -7.43 1.93 3.78
C GLU A 158 -6.13 1.21 4.15
N LEU A 159 -6.07 -0.09 3.83
CA LEU A 159 -4.89 -0.91 4.00
C LEU A 159 -3.82 -0.52 2.98
N THR A 160 -2.66 -0.18 3.46
CA THR A 160 -1.45 0.05 2.65
C THR A 160 -0.39 -0.99 3.01
N LEU A 161 0.25 -1.55 1.99
CA LEU A 161 1.30 -2.57 2.11
C LEU A 161 2.60 -2.05 1.48
N TYR A 162 3.75 -2.42 2.06
CA TYR A 162 5.07 -2.20 1.49
C TYR A 162 6.11 -3.08 2.20
N VAL A 163 7.29 -3.28 1.63
CA VAL A 163 8.42 -3.87 2.36
C VAL A 163 9.22 -2.79 3.08
N ASN A 164 9.79 -3.10 4.24
CA ASN A 164 10.58 -2.14 5.01
C ASN A 164 11.93 -1.90 4.37
N ASP A 165 12.02 -0.86 3.56
CA ASP A 165 13.21 -0.48 2.82
C ASP A 165 13.47 1.04 2.96
N THR A 166 14.56 1.51 2.36
CA THR A 166 14.90 2.93 2.28
C THR A 166 14.05 3.61 1.20
N PHE A 167 13.39 4.70 1.58
CA PHE A 167 12.64 5.50 0.62
C PHE A 167 13.52 5.91 -0.57
N GLY A 168 13.04 5.65 -1.79
CA GLY A 168 13.75 5.92 -3.03
C GLY A 168 14.56 4.74 -3.58
N PHE A 169 14.68 3.62 -2.85
CA PHE A 169 15.39 2.43 -3.30
C PHE A 169 14.48 1.28 -3.76
N TYR A 170 13.19 1.40 -3.60
CA TYR A 170 12.22 0.36 -4.00
C TYR A 170 12.35 -0.12 -5.46
N GLY A 171 12.93 0.70 -6.35
CA GLY A 171 13.13 0.33 -7.76
C GLY A 171 14.14 -0.80 -8.00
N ASN A 172 14.95 -1.17 -7.00
CA ASN A 172 15.86 -2.32 -7.05
C ASN A 172 15.27 -3.60 -6.43
N ASN A 173 14.07 -3.51 -5.84
CA ASN A 173 13.38 -4.64 -5.24
C ASN A 173 12.72 -5.51 -6.31
N MET A 174 12.77 -6.80 -6.10
CA MET A 174 12.15 -7.82 -6.95
C MET A 174 11.30 -8.74 -6.09
N GLY A 175 10.18 -9.17 -6.64
CA GLY A 175 9.32 -10.15 -6.01
C GLY A 175 7.84 -9.76 -6.03
N ALA A 176 7.00 -10.78 -5.99
CA ALA A 176 5.55 -10.64 -5.97
C ALA A 176 4.90 -11.68 -5.07
N ALA A 177 3.79 -11.30 -4.47
CA ALA A 177 2.97 -12.18 -3.65
C ALA A 177 1.47 -11.93 -3.90
N ASN A 178 0.67 -12.96 -3.71
CA ASN A 178 -0.75 -12.81 -3.44
C ASN A 178 -0.96 -12.67 -1.93
N ILE A 179 -1.66 -11.65 -1.53
CA ILE A 179 -2.02 -11.41 -0.14
C ILE A 179 -3.53 -11.50 -0.03
N ALA A 180 -3.99 -12.53 0.69
CA ALA A 180 -5.40 -12.71 1.00
C ALA A 180 -5.70 -12.11 2.37
N LEU A 181 -6.58 -11.12 2.40
CA LEU A 181 -7.09 -10.51 3.62
C LEU A 181 -8.49 -11.01 3.89
N THR A 182 -8.74 -11.53 5.10
CA THR A 182 -10.07 -11.97 5.57
C THR A 182 -10.44 -11.18 6.82
N ARG A 183 -11.61 -10.59 6.85
CA ARG A 183 -12.17 -10.04 8.09
C ARG A 183 -12.80 -11.16 8.90
N LEU A 184 -12.49 -11.25 10.21
CA LEU A 184 -12.96 -12.36 11.07
C LEU A 184 -14.18 -11.99 11.94
N ASN A 185 -14.52 -10.69 12.06
CA ASN A 185 -15.67 -10.21 12.86
C ASN A 185 -16.27 -8.89 12.34
#